data_eecb4bb220c6ecf5c34b625873112627
#
_entry.id   eecb4bb220c6ecf5c34b625873112627
#
_cell.length_a   1.000
_cell.length_b   1.000
_cell.length_c   1.000
_cell.angle_alpha   90.00
_cell.angle_beta   90.00
_cell.angle_gamma   90.00
#
_symmetry.space_group_name_H-M   'P 1'
#
loop_
_entity.id
_entity.type
_entity.pdbx_description
1 polymer ?
#
loop_
_entity_poly.entity_id
_entity_poly.type
_entity_poly.pdbx_seq_one_letter_code
_entity_poly.pdbx_strand_id
1 'polypeptide(L)' 'DDKENNNENCIDESLIDISSACIEIYDPVCGCDGKTYPNYCYASTFSGVKSFTEGPCD' A
#
# COMPACT_ATOMS: atom_id res chain seq x y z
N ASP A 1 3.17 10.53 -18.71
CA ASP A 1 1.85 10.38 -19.11
C ASP A 1 0.94 9.98 -18.01
N ASP A 2 -0.33 9.85 -18.33
CA ASP A 2 -1.31 9.63 -17.29
C ASP A 2 -1.07 8.36 -16.52
N LYS A 3 -0.67 7.31 -17.22
CA LYS A 3 -0.47 6.05 -16.53
C LYS A 3 0.68 6.12 -15.55
N GLU A 4 1.73 6.79 -15.95
CA GLU A 4 2.87 6.92 -15.06
C GLU A 4 2.52 7.78 -13.88
N ASN A 5 1.72 8.82 -14.15
CA ASN A 5 1.31 9.69 -13.05
C ASN A 5 0.46 8.95 -12.05
N ASN A 6 -0.35 8.01 -12.51
CA ASN A 6 -1.16 7.23 -11.60
C ASN A 6 -0.30 6.44 -10.65
N ASN A 7 0.79 5.85 -11.16
CA ASN A 7 1.68 5.12 -10.28
C ASN A 7 2.35 6.02 -9.27
N GLU A 8 2.78 7.19 -9.72
CA GLU A 8 3.42 8.12 -8.81
C GLU A 8 2.45 8.59 -7.76
N ASN A 9 1.19 8.80 -8.15
CA ASN A 9 0.18 9.23 -7.20
C ASN A 9 -0.20 8.12 -6.24
N CYS A 10 0.01 6.89 -6.65
CA CYS A 10 -0.35 5.76 -5.80
C CYS A 10 0.58 5.62 -4.62
N ILE A 11 1.86 5.86 -4.83
CA ILE A 11 2.86 5.68 -3.77
C ILE A 11 3.32 7.05 -3.29
N ASP A 12 3.23 7.25 -2.00
CA ASP A 12 3.69 8.48 -1.35
C ASP A 12 4.75 8.12 -0.35
N GLU A 13 5.99 8.34 -0.71
CA GLU A 13 7.09 7.94 0.14
C GLU A 13 7.09 8.66 1.47
N SER A 14 6.44 9.80 1.55
CA SER A 14 6.37 10.53 2.81
C SER A 14 5.50 9.81 3.83
N LEU A 15 4.69 8.86 3.39
CA LEU A 15 3.88 8.07 4.31
C LEU A 15 4.69 6.93 4.94
N ILE A 16 5.82 6.58 4.36
CA ILE A 16 6.58 5.43 4.81
C ILE A 16 7.26 5.74 6.13
N ASP A 17 7.06 4.86 7.11
CA ASP A 17 7.66 5.00 8.43
C ASP A 17 8.08 3.63 8.90
N ILE A 18 9.28 3.23 8.52
CA ILE A 18 9.76 1.89 8.84
C ILE A 18 10.09 1.73 10.31
N SER A 19 10.11 2.81 11.05
CA SER A 19 10.34 2.72 12.49
C SER A 19 9.05 2.43 13.24
N SER A 20 7.92 2.55 12.59
CA SER A 20 6.64 2.22 13.22
C SER A 20 6.42 0.71 13.18
N ALA A 21 5.61 0.24 14.13
CA ALA A 21 5.24 -1.17 14.17
C ALA A 21 3.88 -1.34 13.54
N CYS A 22 3.71 -2.40 12.77
CA CYS A 22 2.42 -2.72 12.19
C CYS A 22 1.80 -3.89 12.89
N ILE A 23 0.48 -3.86 12.97
CA ILE A 23 -0.27 -4.97 13.53
C ILE A 23 -0.01 -6.21 12.68
N GLU A 24 0.07 -7.36 13.35
CA GLU A 24 0.42 -8.61 12.68
C GLU A 24 -0.82 -9.43 12.40
N ILE A 25 -1.79 -8.80 11.80
CA ILE A 25 -3.02 -9.49 11.42
C ILE A 25 -3.00 -9.71 9.91
N TYR A 26 -3.50 -10.85 9.47
CA TYR A 26 -3.58 -11.13 8.05
C TYR A 26 -4.96 -10.73 7.54
N ASP A 27 -5.03 -9.59 6.94
CA ASP A 27 -6.26 -9.06 6.36
C ASP A 27 -5.88 -8.43 5.03
N PRO A 28 -5.64 -9.24 3.99
CA PRO A 28 -4.95 -8.77 2.81
C PRO A 28 -5.69 -7.67 2.08
N VAL A 29 -4.93 -6.77 1.51
CA VAL A 29 -5.45 -5.69 0.70
C VAL A 29 -4.67 -5.65 -0.61
N CYS A 30 -5.33 -5.18 -1.64
CA CYS A 30 -4.67 -4.97 -2.92
C CYS A 30 -4.35 -3.50 -3.06
N GLY A 31 -3.07 -3.17 -3.09
CA GLY A 31 -2.66 -1.79 -3.22
C GLY A 31 -2.92 -1.26 -4.61
N CYS A 32 -2.96 0.05 -4.70
CA CYS A 32 -3.18 0.69 -5.99
C CYS A 32 -2.03 0.43 -6.96
N ASP A 33 -0.92 -0.07 -6.45
CA ASP A 33 0.21 -0.45 -7.29
C ASP A 33 0.10 -1.88 -7.80
N GLY A 34 -1.00 -2.58 -7.51
CA GLY A 34 -1.22 -3.92 -8.00
C GLY A 34 -0.56 -5.01 -7.17
N LYS A 35 -0.11 -4.67 -5.97
CA LYS A 35 0.54 -5.65 -5.10
C LYS A 35 -0.35 -5.98 -3.92
N THR A 36 -0.29 -7.25 -3.49
CA THR A 36 -1.04 -7.69 -2.32
C THR A 36 -0.20 -7.52 -1.09
N TYR A 37 -0.79 -6.88 -0.08
CA TYR A 37 -0.11 -6.65 1.19
C TYR A 37 -0.85 -7.41 2.30
N PRO A 38 -0.14 -7.81 3.36
CA PRO A 38 -0.77 -8.60 4.43
C PRO A 38 -1.90 -7.87 5.14
N ASN A 39 -1.81 -6.53 5.20
CA ASN A 39 -2.89 -5.73 5.75
C ASN A 39 -2.63 -4.27 5.37
N TYR A 40 -3.56 -3.41 5.76
CA TYR A 40 -3.48 -2.01 5.36
C TYR A 40 -2.24 -1.31 5.93
N CYS A 41 -1.81 -1.72 7.12
CA CYS A 41 -0.66 -1.08 7.75
C CYS A 41 0.60 -1.32 6.93
N TYR A 42 0.81 -2.56 6.50
CA TYR A 42 1.95 -2.86 5.66
C TYR A 42 1.88 -2.10 4.34
N ALA A 43 0.67 -1.94 3.82
CA ALA A 43 0.52 -1.22 2.56
C ALA A 43 0.86 0.26 2.73
N SER A 44 0.31 0.91 3.72
CA SER A 44 0.47 2.35 3.85
C SER A 44 1.74 2.73 4.61
N THR A 45 1.98 2.09 5.75
CA THR A 45 3.07 2.53 6.63
C THR A 45 4.43 2.06 6.11
N PHE A 46 4.49 0.85 5.58
CA PHE A 46 5.78 0.31 5.14
C PHE A 46 6.01 0.51 3.65
N SER A 47 4.98 0.74 2.87
CA SER A 47 5.11 0.82 1.43
C SER A 47 4.61 2.14 0.84
N GLY A 48 3.95 2.97 1.63
CA GLY A 48 3.51 4.29 1.16
C GLY A 48 2.33 4.25 0.21
N VAL A 49 1.58 3.14 0.20
CA VAL A 49 0.43 3.01 -0.69
C VAL A 49 -0.67 3.94 -0.20
N LYS A 50 -1.15 4.80 -1.09
CA LYS A 50 -2.13 5.81 -0.73
C LYS A 50 -3.54 5.25 -0.73
N SER A 51 -3.82 4.26 -1.55
CA SER A 51 -5.15 3.69 -1.59
C SER A 51 -5.05 2.20 -1.88
N PHE A 52 -6.03 1.48 -1.41
CA PHE A 52 -6.08 0.04 -1.60
C PHE A 52 -7.52 -0.42 -1.49
N THR A 53 -7.75 -1.63 -1.95
CA THR A 53 -9.05 -2.27 -1.83
C THR A 53 -8.91 -3.50 -0.96
N GLU A 54 -10.00 -3.88 -0.33
CA GLU A 54 -9.99 -5.05 0.53
C GLU A 54 -9.84 -6.30 -0.30
N GLY A 55 -9.09 -7.26 0.24
CA GLY A 55 -8.87 -8.50 -0.44
C GLY A 55 -7.60 -8.50 -1.25
N PRO A 56 -7.06 -9.68 -1.55
CA PRO A 56 -5.84 -9.76 -2.33
C PRO A 56 -6.08 -9.36 -3.78
N CYS A 57 -4.99 -8.97 -4.44
CA CYS A 57 -5.04 -8.73 -5.86
C CYS A 57 -5.31 -10.04 -6.60
N ASP A 58 -5.93 -9.91 -7.74
CA ASP A 58 -6.21 -11.10 -8.56
C ASP A 58 -4.95 -11.69 -9.16
#